data_fe30bf0de98856a0422954a9d9956cbc
#
_entry.id   fe30bf0de98856a0422954a9d9956cbc
#
_cell.length_a   1.000
_cell.length_b   1.000
_cell.length_c   1.000
_cell.angle_alpha   90.00
_cell.angle_beta   90.00
_cell.angle_gamma   90.00
#
_symmetry.space_group_name_H-M   'P 1'
#
loop_
_entity.id
_entity.type
_entity.pdbx_description
1 polymer ?
#
loop_
_entity_poly.entity_id
_entity_poly.type
_entity_poly.pdbx_seq_one_letter_code
_entity_poly.pdbx_strand_id
1 'polypeptide(L)'
;KGITTSIDLNFRKKLWSKEKAREVMSRLCQYVDICIGNEEDADTTLGFKAKDTDVTKGELNLDGFKDVFKQMKEKFGFKFIASSLRESHSASDNGWSALVYDGTDFYHTKQYSVRIVDRVGSGDSFASGLIYGLVSGMSMPDAAEFGVAASALKHTIPGDLNHATLTEVKELVKGDGSGRVQR
;
A
#
# COMPACT_ATOMS: atom_id res chain seq x y z
N LYS A 1 -9.28 -18.92 16.08
CA LYS A 1 -9.11 -18.17 17.34
C LYS A 1 -9.64 -16.73 17.25
N GLY A 2 -10.22 -16.31 16.11
CA GLY A 2 -10.77 -14.96 15.92
C GLY A 2 -9.72 -13.83 15.88
N ILE A 3 -8.46 -14.14 15.55
CA ILE A 3 -7.38 -13.17 15.42
C ILE A 3 -7.31 -12.76 13.94
N THR A 4 -7.38 -11.46 13.66
CA THR A 4 -7.14 -10.92 12.33
C THR A 4 -5.66 -11.04 11.96
N THR A 5 -5.39 -11.55 10.77
CA THR A 5 -4.04 -11.75 10.25
C THR A 5 -3.78 -10.82 9.06
N SER A 6 -2.56 -10.28 8.97
CA SER A 6 -2.13 -9.47 7.82
C SER A 6 -0.81 -9.99 7.25
N ILE A 7 -0.60 -9.76 5.97
CA ILE A 7 0.64 -10.05 5.26
C ILE A 7 1.00 -8.90 4.35
N ASP A 8 2.28 -8.53 4.34
CA ASP A 8 2.90 -7.72 3.29
C ASP A 8 3.62 -8.67 2.33
N LEU A 9 3.27 -8.63 1.05
CA LEU A 9 3.84 -9.51 0.03
C LEU A 9 5.33 -9.31 -0.18
N ASN A 10 5.78 -8.08 -0.16
CA ASN A 10 7.16 -7.59 0.01
C ASN A 10 8.25 -8.47 -0.62
N PHE A 11 8.15 -8.77 -1.91
CA PHE A 11 9.09 -9.65 -2.60
C PHE A 11 10.52 -9.09 -2.59
N ARG A 12 11.48 -9.95 -2.33
CA ARG A 12 12.92 -9.63 -2.35
C ARG A 12 13.68 -10.68 -3.15
N LYS A 13 14.00 -10.37 -4.42
CA LYS A 13 14.70 -11.27 -5.35
C LYS A 13 16.06 -11.79 -4.87
N LYS A 14 16.69 -11.10 -3.90
CA LYS A 14 17.94 -11.54 -3.28
C LYS A 14 17.75 -12.60 -2.20
N LEU A 15 16.53 -12.79 -1.71
CA LEU A 15 16.23 -13.76 -0.65
C LEU A 15 15.73 -15.09 -1.20
N TRP A 16 14.93 -15.07 -2.28
CA TRP A 16 14.34 -16.26 -2.87
C TRP A 16 13.95 -16.09 -4.33
N SER A 17 13.70 -17.18 -5.04
CA SER A 17 13.22 -17.15 -6.41
C SER A 17 11.71 -16.83 -6.46
N LYS A 18 11.23 -16.39 -7.63
CA LYS A 18 9.79 -16.14 -7.86
C LYS A 18 8.96 -17.40 -7.65
N GLU A 19 9.46 -18.55 -8.12
CA GLU A 19 8.78 -19.85 -8.00
C GLU A 19 8.59 -20.23 -6.52
N LYS A 20 9.68 -20.07 -5.73
CA LYS A 20 9.62 -20.35 -4.29
C LYS A 20 8.70 -19.37 -3.55
N ALA A 21 8.76 -18.09 -3.91
CA ALA A 21 7.86 -17.09 -3.36
C ALA A 21 6.39 -17.43 -3.65
N ARG A 22 6.04 -17.81 -4.89
CA ARG A 22 4.68 -18.21 -5.28
C ARG A 22 4.20 -19.43 -4.52
N GLU A 23 5.03 -20.45 -4.40
CA GLU A 23 4.71 -21.67 -3.64
C GLU A 23 4.34 -21.32 -2.18
N VAL A 24 5.23 -20.59 -1.50
CA VAL A 24 5.09 -20.29 -0.07
C VAL A 24 3.96 -19.29 0.18
N MET A 25 3.95 -18.16 -0.55
CA MET A 25 2.96 -17.10 -0.32
C MET A 25 1.55 -17.55 -0.68
N SER A 26 1.36 -18.35 -1.74
CA SER A 26 0.04 -18.91 -2.06
C SER A 26 -0.50 -19.83 -0.95
N ARG A 27 0.36 -20.49 -0.20
CA ARG A 27 -0.05 -21.30 0.96
C ARG A 27 -0.38 -20.44 2.17
N LEU A 28 0.44 -19.43 2.46
CA LEU A 28 0.24 -18.53 3.61
C LEU A 28 -1.02 -17.66 3.41
N CYS A 29 -1.25 -17.14 2.22
CA CYS A 29 -2.39 -16.26 1.91
C CYS A 29 -3.76 -16.91 2.14
N GLN A 30 -3.85 -18.24 2.19
CA GLN A 30 -5.10 -18.95 2.56
C GLN A 30 -5.53 -18.72 4.02
N TYR A 31 -4.64 -18.18 4.86
CA TYR A 31 -4.88 -17.94 6.29
C TYR A 31 -4.85 -16.45 6.64
N VAL A 32 -4.87 -15.59 5.64
CA VAL A 32 -4.69 -14.15 5.78
C VAL A 32 -6.00 -13.41 5.55
N ASP A 33 -6.30 -12.47 6.43
CA ASP A 33 -7.45 -11.58 6.32
C ASP A 33 -7.13 -10.32 5.50
N ILE A 34 -5.92 -9.75 5.67
CA ILE A 34 -5.50 -8.48 5.09
C ILE A 34 -4.23 -8.69 4.26
N CYS A 35 -4.31 -8.41 2.96
CA CYS A 35 -3.15 -8.47 2.06
C CYS A 35 -2.69 -7.06 1.71
N ILE A 36 -1.41 -6.77 1.93
CA ILE A 36 -0.75 -5.52 1.57
C ILE A 36 0.34 -5.83 0.55
N GLY A 37 0.47 -5.03 -0.49
CA GLY A 37 1.49 -5.19 -1.52
C GLY A 37 1.17 -4.39 -2.77
N ASN A 38 2.17 -4.12 -3.59
CA ASN A 38 1.98 -3.47 -4.88
C ASN A 38 1.71 -4.50 -6.00
N GLU A 39 1.45 -4.03 -7.22
CA GLU A 39 1.14 -4.91 -8.37
C GLU A 39 2.31 -5.81 -8.76
N GLU A 40 3.56 -5.32 -8.61
CA GLU A 40 4.77 -6.12 -8.91
C GLU A 40 4.91 -7.28 -7.91
N ASP A 41 4.64 -7.00 -6.63
CA ASP A 41 4.62 -8.02 -5.58
C ASP A 41 3.50 -9.05 -5.83
N ALA A 42 2.30 -8.60 -6.22
CA ALA A 42 1.16 -9.48 -6.53
C ALA A 42 1.46 -10.40 -7.73
N ASP A 43 2.04 -9.86 -8.81
CA ASP A 43 2.49 -10.69 -9.95
C ASP A 43 3.58 -11.67 -9.51
N THR A 44 4.60 -11.17 -8.83
CA THR A 44 5.78 -11.97 -8.52
C THR A 44 5.49 -13.07 -7.51
N THR A 45 4.74 -12.77 -6.43
CA THR A 45 4.51 -13.70 -5.31
C THR A 45 3.26 -14.53 -5.44
N LEU A 46 2.22 -14.06 -6.15
CA LEU A 46 0.94 -14.73 -6.26
C LEU A 46 0.53 -15.05 -7.70
N GLY A 47 1.21 -14.46 -8.68
CA GLY A 47 0.99 -14.70 -10.10
C GLY A 47 -0.19 -13.92 -10.69
N PHE A 48 -0.68 -12.86 -10.01
CA PHE A 48 -1.73 -11.99 -10.54
C PHE A 48 -1.12 -10.83 -11.28
N LYS A 49 -1.39 -10.77 -12.58
CA LYS A 49 -0.90 -9.70 -13.44
C LYS A 49 -2.08 -8.88 -13.96
N ALA A 50 -1.99 -7.57 -13.79
CA ALA A 50 -2.94 -6.66 -14.41
C ALA A 50 -2.83 -6.75 -15.94
N LYS A 51 -3.97 -6.86 -16.62
CA LYS A 51 -4.02 -6.83 -18.08
C LYS A 51 -3.70 -5.41 -18.55
N ASP A 52 -2.88 -5.30 -19.58
CA ASP A 52 -2.54 -4.04 -20.28
C ASP A 52 -1.88 -2.94 -19.41
N THR A 53 -1.23 -3.31 -18.31
CA THR A 53 -0.38 -2.37 -17.55
C THR A 53 1.04 -2.39 -18.08
N ASP A 54 1.42 -1.33 -18.75
CA ASP A 54 2.82 -1.03 -19.02
C ASP A 54 3.37 -0.18 -17.86
N VAL A 55 3.83 -0.85 -16.81
CA VAL A 55 4.45 -0.20 -15.63
C VAL A 55 5.64 0.70 -15.99
N THR A 56 6.16 0.60 -17.22
CA THR A 56 7.28 1.43 -17.66
C THR A 56 6.86 2.85 -18.06
N LYS A 57 5.58 3.09 -18.28
CA LYS A 57 5.06 4.41 -18.70
C LYS A 57 4.71 5.34 -17.54
N GLY A 58 4.80 4.89 -16.29
CA GLY A 58 4.53 5.72 -15.09
C GLY A 58 3.07 6.13 -14.90
N GLU A 59 2.15 5.67 -15.76
CA GLU A 59 0.71 5.93 -15.62
C GLU A 59 0.07 4.85 -14.77
N LEU A 60 -0.70 5.26 -13.76
CA LEU A 60 -1.45 4.37 -12.88
C LEU A 60 -2.69 3.85 -13.61
N ASN A 61 -2.72 2.56 -13.92
CA ASN A 61 -3.92 1.89 -14.42
C ASN A 61 -4.76 1.34 -13.25
N LEU A 62 -5.60 2.18 -12.66
CA LEU A 62 -6.45 1.80 -11.53
C LEU A 62 -7.40 0.65 -11.83
N ASP A 63 -7.89 0.52 -13.06
CA ASP A 63 -8.80 -0.58 -13.43
C ASP A 63 -8.06 -1.92 -13.50
N GLY A 64 -6.81 -1.92 -13.92
CA GLY A 64 -5.95 -3.09 -13.83
C GLY A 64 -5.71 -3.55 -12.39
N PHE A 65 -5.49 -2.61 -11.47
CA PHE A 65 -5.38 -2.92 -10.02
C PHE A 65 -6.68 -3.50 -9.47
N LYS A 66 -7.83 -2.91 -9.80
CA LYS A 66 -9.14 -3.40 -9.35
C LYS A 66 -9.41 -4.83 -9.80
N ASP A 67 -9.05 -5.16 -11.05
CA ASP A 67 -9.19 -6.53 -11.57
C ASP A 67 -8.31 -7.52 -10.80
N VAL A 68 -7.05 -7.17 -10.56
CA VAL A 68 -6.13 -7.98 -9.74
C VAL A 68 -6.68 -8.21 -8.33
N PHE A 69 -7.17 -7.16 -7.67
CA PHE A 69 -7.70 -7.28 -6.30
C PHE A 69 -8.95 -8.19 -6.24
N LYS A 70 -9.84 -8.12 -7.24
CA LYS A 70 -10.98 -9.04 -7.35
C LYS A 70 -10.54 -10.49 -7.47
N GLN A 71 -9.56 -10.78 -8.34
CA GLN A 71 -9.01 -12.12 -8.52
C GLN A 71 -8.34 -12.63 -7.23
N MET A 72 -7.58 -11.77 -6.54
CA MET A 72 -6.95 -12.12 -5.26
C MET A 72 -8.01 -12.43 -4.19
N LYS A 73 -9.06 -11.61 -4.10
CA LYS A 73 -10.21 -11.83 -3.20
C LYS A 73 -10.89 -13.15 -3.49
N GLU A 74 -11.19 -13.44 -4.75
CA GLU A 74 -11.85 -14.67 -5.17
C GLU A 74 -11.02 -15.91 -4.80
N LYS A 75 -9.71 -15.86 -5.01
CA LYS A 75 -8.82 -16.99 -4.76
C LYS A 75 -8.53 -17.24 -3.29
N PHE A 76 -8.30 -16.19 -2.49
CA PHE A 76 -7.81 -16.32 -1.12
C PHE A 76 -8.82 -15.90 -0.04
N GLY A 77 -9.90 -15.21 -0.41
CA GLY A 77 -10.92 -14.79 0.53
C GLY A 77 -10.52 -13.60 1.41
N PHE A 78 -9.50 -12.82 1.05
CA PHE A 78 -9.07 -11.64 1.83
C PHE A 78 -10.25 -10.74 2.19
N LYS A 79 -10.28 -10.25 3.42
CA LYS A 79 -11.25 -9.24 3.88
C LYS A 79 -10.90 -7.86 3.33
N PHE A 80 -9.59 -7.54 3.36
CA PHE A 80 -9.06 -6.29 2.82
C PHE A 80 -7.82 -6.56 1.96
N ILE A 81 -7.70 -5.78 0.88
CA ILE A 81 -6.50 -5.73 0.05
C ILE A 81 -6.10 -4.26 -0.09
N ALA A 82 -4.83 -3.96 0.12
CA ALA A 82 -4.31 -2.60 0.06
C ALA A 82 -3.01 -2.52 -0.73
N SER A 83 -2.89 -1.52 -1.58
CA SER A 83 -1.66 -1.20 -2.30
C SER A 83 -1.35 0.28 -2.20
N SER A 84 -0.11 0.62 -1.85
CA SER A 84 0.39 1.97 -2.09
C SER A 84 0.68 2.14 -3.57
N LEU A 85 0.33 3.31 -4.10
CA LEU A 85 0.44 3.66 -5.51
C LEU A 85 1.46 4.79 -5.67
N ARG A 86 2.35 4.64 -6.64
CA ARG A 86 3.37 5.63 -6.97
C ARG A 86 3.20 6.12 -8.40
N GLU A 87 3.03 7.42 -8.56
CA GLU A 87 3.13 8.11 -9.82
C GLU A 87 4.47 8.84 -9.90
N SER A 88 5.35 8.43 -10.82
CA SER A 88 6.71 8.96 -10.91
C SER A 88 6.76 10.17 -11.84
N HIS A 89 6.91 11.37 -11.29
CA HIS A 89 7.09 12.60 -12.06
C HIS A 89 8.58 12.86 -12.37
N SER A 90 9.45 12.54 -11.42
CA SER A 90 10.91 12.58 -11.56
C SER A 90 11.57 11.54 -10.65
N ALA A 91 12.90 11.51 -10.62
CA ALA A 91 13.63 10.67 -9.69
C ALA A 91 13.34 11.00 -8.22
N SER A 92 13.03 12.27 -7.93
CA SER A 92 12.84 12.78 -6.57
C SER A 92 11.41 13.24 -6.26
N ASP A 93 10.57 13.47 -7.27
CA ASP A 93 9.23 14.00 -7.08
C ASP A 93 8.19 12.98 -7.56
N ASN A 94 7.32 12.55 -6.65
CA ASN A 94 6.33 11.50 -6.91
C ASN A 94 4.96 11.91 -6.38
N GLY A 95 3.91 11.48 -7.09
CA GLY A 95 2.57 11.35 -6.52
C GLY A 95 2.50 10.08 -5.68
N TRP A 96 1.94 10.17 -4.48
CA TRP A 96 1.81 9.05 -3.54
C TRP A 96 0.37 8.92 -3.05
N SER A 97 -0.24 7.78 -3.32
CA SER A 97 -1.62 7.46 -2.94
C SER A 97 -1.75 5.98 -2.58
N ALA A 98 -2.96 5.50 -2.34
CA ALA A 98 -3.23 4.08 -2.18
C ALA A 98 -4.60 3.72 -2.77
N LEU A 99 -4.72 2.46 -3.18
CA LEU A 99 -5.98 1.81 -3.51
C LEU A 99 -6.23 0.72 -2.48
N VAL A 100 -7.45 0.68 -1.92
CA VAL A 100 -7.89 -0.38 -1.03
C VAL A 100 -9.21 -0.99 -1.50
N TYR A 101 -9.43 -2.25 -1.15
CA TYR A 101 -10.61 -3.01 -1.50
C TYR A 101 -11.08 -3.81 -0.29
N ASP A 102 -12.35 -3.64 0.11
CA ASP A 102 -12.93 -4.35 1.26
C ASP A 102 -13.66 -5.65 0.89
N GLY A 103 -13.56 -6.03 -0.38
CA GLY A 103 -14.27 -7.18 -0.95
C GLY A 103 -15.60 -6.81 -1.61
N THR A 104 -16.03 -5.56 -1.50
CA THR A 104 -17.23 -5.00 -2.14
C THR A 104 -16.88 -3.71 -2.88
N ASP A 105 -16.32 -2.73 -2.17
CA ASP A 105 -16.03 -1.40 -2.68
C ASP A 105 -14.53 -1.11 -2.77
N PHE A 106 -14.17 -0.31 -3.76
CA PHE A 106 -12.83 0.23 -3.93
C PHE A 106 -12.78 1.66 -3.41
N TYR A 107 -11.70 1.98 -2.70
CA TYR A 107 -11.42 3.32 -2.27
C TYR A 107 -10.01 3.74 -2.70
N HIS A 108 -9.92 4.86 -3.41
CA HIS A 108 -8.67 5.49 -3.78
C HIS A 108 -8.46 6.72 -2.88
N THR A 109 -7.34 6.76 -2.17
CA THR A 109 -7.02 7.83 -1.23
C THR A 109 -6.69 9.13 -1.95
N LYS A 110 -6.56 10.22 -1.19
CA LYS A 110 -5.91 11.44 -1.66
C LYS A 110 -4.52 11.12 -2.20
N GLN A 111 -4.09 11.92 -3.17
CA GLN A 111 -2.73 11.87 -3.68
C GLN A 111 -1.90 12.98 -3.04
N TYR A 112 -0.76 12.60 -2.47
CA TYR A 112 0.22 13.52 -1.92
C TYR A 112 1.35 13.75 -2.91
N SER A 113 1.71 15.00 -3.16
CA SER A 113 2.93 15.34 -3.90
C SER A 113 4.11 15.27 -2.93
N VAL A 114 5.02 14.34 -3.17
CA VAL A 114 6.13 14.05 -2.25
C VAL A 114 7.46 14.29 -2.92
N ARG A 115 8.29 15.14 -2.34
CA ARG A 115 9.71 15.22 -2.66
C ARG A 115 10.48 14.25 -1.79
N ILE A 116 11.07 13.24 -2.41
CA ILE A 116 11.67 12.11 -1.72
C ILE A 116 13.06 12.50 -1.21
N VAL A 117 13.25 12.36 0.11
CA VAL A 117 14.55 12.36 0.78
C VAL A 117 15.06 10.93 0.90
N ASP A 118 14.20 10.01 1.35
CA ASP A 118 14.51 8.58 1.46
C ASP A 118 13.28 7.72 1.22
N ARG A 119 13.42 6.64 0.44
CA ARG A 119 12.33 5.70 0.10
C ARG A 119 12.23 4.52 1.06
N VAL A 120 13.32 4.25 1.80
CA VAL A 120 13.39 3.08 2.67
C VAL A 120 12.36 3.21 3.79
N GLY A 121 11.61 2.14 4.09
CA GLY A 121 10.60 2.13 5.13
C GLY A 121 9.27 2.80 4.78
N SER A 122 9.09 3.36 3.56
CA SER A 122 7.81 3.99 3.18
C SER A 122 6.67 2.98 3.07
N GLY A 123 6.92 1.78 2.52
CA GLY A 123 5.95 0.69 2.48
C GLY A 123 5.57 0.21 3.88
N ASP A 124 6.57 -0.01 4.73
CA ASP A 124 6.36 -0.40 6.14
C ASP A 124 5.56 0.66 6.90
N SER A 125 5.81 1.95 6.62
CA SER A 125 5.07 3.06 7.19
C SER A 125 3.60 3.10 6.72
N PHE A 126 3.34 2.79 5.44
CA PHE A 126 1.98 2.64 4.93
C PHE A 126 1.26 1.49 5.64
N ALA A 127 1.88 0.30 5.67
CA ALA A 127 1.32 -0.88 6.31
C ALA A 127 1.04 -0.64 7.79
N SER A 128 1.99 -0.05 8.52
CA SER A 128 1.84 0.28 9.94
C SER A 128 0.72 1.28 10.20
N GLY A 129 0.62 2.34 9.39
CA GLY A 129 -0.44 3.33 9.49
C GLY A 129 -1.83 2.75 9.19
N LEU A 130 -1.94 1.91 8.16
CA LEU A 130 -3.18 1.19 7.85
C LEU A 130 -3.61 0.28 9.01
N ILE A 131 -2.69 -0.54 9.52
CA ILE A 131 -2.95 -1.44 10.66
C ILE A 131 -3.35 -0.64 11.90
N TYR A 132 -2.63 0.44 12.21
CA TYR A 132 -2.97 1.33 13.31
C TYR A 132 -4.40 1.87 13.18
N GLY A 133 -4.77 2.36 12.01
CA GLY A 133 -6.12 2.86 11.75
C GLY A 133 -7.19 1.79 12.01
N LEU A 134 -7.01 0.59 11.45
CA LEU A 134 -7.96 -0.52 11.59
C LEU A 134 -8.10 -0.98 13.06
N VAL A 135 -6.99 -1.14 13.80
CA VAL A 135 -7.05 -1.56 15.22
C VAL A 135 -7.57 -0.45 16.13
N SER A 136 -7.48 0.81 15.70
CA SER A 136 -8.07 1.96 16.39
C SER A 136 -9.55 2.17 16.09
N GLY A 137 -10.16 1.30 15.26
CA GLY A 137 -11.58 1.37 14.91
C GLY A 137 -11.94 2.39 13.84
N MET A 138 -10.96 2.86 13.07
CA MET A 138 -11.23 3.69 11.89
C MET A 138 -11.93 2.86 10.82
N SER A 139 -12.75 3.53 9.97
CA SER A 139 -13.24 2.90 8.75
C SER A 139 -12.06 2.52 7.83
N MET A 140 -12.28 1.58 6.91
CA MET A 140 -11.23 1.18 5.96
C MET A 140 -10.72 2.37 5.11
N PRO A 141 -11.57 3.26 4.56
CA PRO A 141 -11.11 4.47 3.90
C PRO A 141 -10.26 5.38 4.79
N ASP A 142 -10.69 5.63 6.04
CA ASP A 142 -9.94 6.50 6.96
C ASP A 142 -8.59 5.89 7.35
N ALA A 143 -8.54 4.57 7.56
CA ALA A 143 -7.30 3.86 7.84
C ALA A 143 -6.33 3.90 6.65
N ALA A 144 -6.85 3.82 5.42
CA ALA A 144 -6.05 3.96 4.20
C ALA A 144 -5.48 5.38 4.06
N GLU A 145 -6.30 6.42 4.27
CA GLU A 145 -5.85 7.82 4.29
C GLU A 145 -4.76 8.04 5.33
N PHE A 146 -4.93 7.49 6.54
CA PHE A 146 -3.95 7.58 7.61
C PHE A 146 -2.62 6.88 7.20
N GLY A 147 -2.71 5.68 6.62
CA GLY A 147 -1.54 4.92 6.16
C GLY A 147 -0.76 5.66 5.07
N VAL A 148 -1.47 6.22 4.07
CA VAL A 148 -0.84 7.00 3.00
C VAL A 148 -0.18 8.27 3.53
N ALA A 149 -0.83 9.00 4.45
CA ALA A 149 -0.27 10.19 5.05
C ALA A 149 1.00 9.87 5.87
N ALA A 150 0.98 8.80 6.67
CA ALA A 150 2.15 8.33 7.41
C ALA A 150 3.32 7.98 6.47
N SER A 151 3.03 7.31 5.37
CA SER A 151 4.01 6.96 4.34
C SER A 151 4.53 8.18 3.58
N ALA A 152 3.67 9.14 3.25
CA ALA A 152 4.07 10.40 2.62
C ALA A 152 5.08 11.18 3.49
N LEU A 153 4.81 11.29 4.79
CA LEU A 153 5.74 11.90 5.75
C LEU A 153 7.06 11.13 5.82
N LYS A 154 7.01 9.78 5.82
CA LYS A 154 8.22 8.95 5.85
C LYS A 154 9.17 9.25 4.69
N HIS A 155 8.67 9.52 3.49
CA HIS A 155 9.51 9.86 2.34
C HIS A 155 10.36 11.12 2.55
N THR A 156 9.99 12.00 3.48
CA THR A 156 10.71 13.22 3.82
C THR A 156 11.73 13.05 4.96
N ILE A 157 11.82 11.85 5.52
CA ILE A 157 12.65 11.51 6.68
C ILE A 157 13.75 10.54 6.22
N PRO A 158 15.06 10.85 6.46
CA PRO A 158 16.14 9.93 6.13
C PRO A 158 16.13 8.68 7.02
N GLY A 159 16.65 7.58 6.50
CA GLY A 159 16.69 6.27 7.18
C GLY A 159 15.39 5.48 7.01
N ASP A 160 15.28 4.32 7.63
CA ASP A 160 14.15 3.40 7.48
C ASP A 160 13.02 3.62 8.49
N LEU A 161 13.30 4.25 9.63
CA LEU A 161 12.31 4.51 10.67
C LEU A 161 11.46 5.75 10.36
N ASN A 162 10.15 5.64 10.60
CA ASN A 162 9.26 6.78 10.55
C ASN A 162 9.26 7.51 11.90
N HIS A 163 9.72 8.75 11.93
CA HIS A 163 9.72 9.61 13.10
C HIS A 163 8.51 10.55 13.16
N ALA A 164 7.60 10.47 12.19
CA ALA A 164 6.39 11.29 12.21
C ALA A 164 5.49 10.91 13.39
N THR A 165 5.02 11.91 14.10
CA THR A 165 4.11 11.74 15.22
C THR A 165 2.68 11.49 14.75
N LEU A 166 1.86 10.91 15.61
CA LEU A 166 0.42 10.71 15.36
C LEU A 166 -0.28 12.03 15.01
N THR A 167 0.12 13.13 15.65
CA THR A 167 -0.45 14.45 15.41
C THR A 167 -0.12 14.95 14.01
N GLU A 168 1.14 14.84 13.57
CA GLU A 168 1.55 15.24 12.22
C GLU A 168 0.83 14.45 11.14
N VAL A 169 0.68 13.14 11.31
CA VAL A 169 -0.07 12.31 10.37
C VAL A 169 -1.54 12.76 10.30
N LYS A 170 -2.20 13.00 11.45
CA LYS A 170 -3.59 13.48 11.50
C LYS A 170 -3.76 14.87 10.87
N GLU A 171 -2.82 15.77 11.07
CA GLU A 171 -2.88 17.09 10.44
C GLU A 171 -2.70 17.00 8.91
N LEU A 172 -1.81 16.13 8.43
CA LEU A 172 -1.66 15.89 6.99
C LEU A 172 -2.93 15.29 6.38
N VAL A 173 -3.59 14.35 7.06
CA VAL A 173 -4.88 13.77 6.61
C VAL A 173 -5.97 14.84 6.48
N LYS A 174 -6.06 15.80 7.42
CA LYS A 174 -7.03 16.90 7.39
C LYS A 174 -6.77 17.90 6.27
N GLY A 175 -5.51 18.05 5.84
CA GLY A 175 -5.09 18.96 4.78
C GLY A 175 -5.60 18.54 3.40
N ASP A 176 -5.39 19.42 2.43
CA ASP A 176 -5.78 19.23 1.03
C ASP A 176 -4.75 18.39 0.21
N GLY A 177 -3.76 17.80 0.85
CA GLY A 177 -2.66 17.09 0.19
C GLY A 177 -1.55 18.00 -0.37
N SER A 178 -1.72 19.31 -0.32
CA SER A 178 -0.75 20.29 -0.85
C SER A 178 0.52 20.45 0.00
N GLY A 179 0.54 19.84 1.19
CA GLY A 179 1.66 19.95 2.15
C GLY A 179 1.76 21.34 2.83
N ARG A 180 0.76 22.21 2.65
CA ARG A 180 0.72 23.49 3.34
C ARG A 180 0.39 23.28 4.82
N VAL A 181 1.35 23.63 5.68
CA VAL A 181 1.12 23.71 7.13
C VAL A 181 0.22 24.91 7.39
N GLN A 182 -1.00 24.67 7.84
CA GLN A 182 -1.82 25.74 8.43
C GLN A 182 -1.19 26.09 9.78
N ARG A 183 -0.66 27.30 9.87
CA ARG A 183 -0.12 27.88 11.12
C ARG A 183 -1.23 28.57 11.89
#